data_906b4d2756db1da9c14a685ad08cc4f2
#
_entry.id   906b4d2756db1da9c14a685ad08cc4f2
#
_cell.length_a   1.000
_cell.length_b   1.000
_cell.length_c   1.000
_cell.angle_alpha   90.00
_cell.angle_beta   90.00
_cell.angle_gamma   90.00
#
_symmetry.space_group_name_H-M   'P 1'
#
loop_
_entity.id
_entity.type
_entity.pdbx_description
1 polymer ?
#
loop_
_entity_poly.entity_id
_entity_poly.type
_entity_poly.pdbx_seq_one_letter_code
_entity_poly.pdbx_strand_id
1 'polypeptide(L)'
;MYETGAGGSAPKHVQQLMEENYLRWDSLGEFLALAVSLEDLGIKNNNAQAKLLAKTLDQATGKLLDENKSPARRVGQIDNRGSQFYLAMYWAQALAAQTEDAALAAKFAPIAKQLTDNEAAIVAELAAVQGKPADIGGYYQPDLAKLDAVMRPSATFNAAIDAVAALA
;
A
#
# COMPACT_ATOMS: atom_id res chain seq x y z
N MET A 1 -10.29 -20.40 3.91
CA MET A 1 -9.57 -20.57 5.20
C MET A 1 -9.70 -19.25 5.92
N TYR A 2 -10.17 -19.24 7.13
CA TYR A 2 -10.26 -18.03 7.93
C TYR A 2 -9.04 -17.94 8.83
N GLU A 3 -8.39 -16.79 8.80
CA GLU A 3 -7.33 -16.48 9.75
C GLU A 3 -7.95 -16.12 11.10
N THR A 4 -7.30 -16.50 12.16
CA THR A 4 -7.72 -16.14 13.51
C THR A 4 -7.65 -14.62 13.68
N GLY A 5 -8.75 -14.02 14.06
CA GLY A 5 -8.87 -12.57 14.26
C GLY A 5 -9.28 -11.82 13.01
N ALA A 6 -8.58 -11.97 11.88
CA ALA A 6 -8.91 -11.29 10.63
C ALA A 6 -10.09 -11.94 9.90
N GLY A 7 -10.16 -13.27 9.85
CA GLY A 7 -11.21 -13.97 9.12
C GLY A 7 -12.64 -13.68 9.59
N GLY A 8 -12.85 -13.37 10.86
CA GLY A 8 -14.14 -12.98 11.42
C GLY A 8 -14.60 -11.60 10.98
N SER A 9 -13.68 -10.69 10.68
CA SER A 9 -13.99 -9.30 10.28
C SER A 9 -14.00 -9.08 8.77
N ALA A 10 -13.36 -9.95 7.98
CA ALA A 10 -13.24 -9.77 6.53
C ALA A 10 -14.58 -9.61 5.80
N PRO A 11 -15.64 -10.41 6.05
CA PRO A 11 -16.94 -10.21 5.44
C PRO A 11 -17.53 -8.83 5.74
N LYS A 12 -17.34 -8.32 6.94
CA LYS A 12 -17.82 -6.99 7.34
C LYS A 12 -17.08 -5.88 6.63
N HIS A 13 -15.77 -6.01 6.43
CA HIS A 13 -14.98 -5.04 5.68
C HIS A 13 -15.37 -5.00 4.21
N VAL A 14 -15.64 -6.14 3.58
CA VAL A 14 -16.14 -6.19 2.19
C VAL A 14 -17.53 -5.56 2.08
N GLN A 15 -18.42 -5.85 3.01
CA GLN A 15 -19.74 -5.21 3.06
C GLN A 15 -19.61 -3.69 3.15
N GLN A 16 -18.78 -3.19 4.05
CA GLN A 16 -18.55 -1.76 4.20
C GLN A 16 -17.92 -1.12 2.96
N LEU A 17 -17.00 -1.82 2.28
CA LEU A 17 -16.45 -1.36 1.01
C LEU A 17 -17.55 -1.19 -0.04
N MET A 18 -18.47 -2.16 -0.15
CA MET A 18 -19.59 -2.11 -1.10
C MET A 18 -20.60 -1.02 -0.77
N GLU A 19 -20.85 -0.76 0.51
CA GLU A 19 -21.84 0.23 0.98
C GLU A 19 -21.30 1.66 0.97
N GLU A 20 -20.06 1.85 1.38
CA GLU A 20 -19.46 3.15 1.66
C GLU A 20 -18.27 3.49 0.76
N ASN A 21 -17.79 2.57 -0.07
CA ASN A 21 -16.52 2.69 -0.79
C ASN A 21 -15.39 3.16 0.15
N TYR A 22 -15.32 2.54 1.31
CA TYR A 22 -14.36 2.87 2.36
C TYR A 22 -13.86 1.58 3.04
N LEU A 23 -12.55 1.36 3.03
CA LEU A 23 -11.95 0.13 3.52
C LEU A 23 -11.20 0.38 4.83
N ARG A 24 -11.78 -0.11 5.94
CA ARG A 24 -11.22 0.01 7.31
C ARG A 24 -10.17 -1.04 7.62
N TRP A 25 -9.87 -1.92 6.71
CA TRP A 25 -8.85 -2.95 6.89
C TRP A 25 -7.48 -2.31 7.13
N ASP A 26 -6.77 -2.74 8.18
CA ASP A 26 -5.39 -2.35 8.45
C ASP A 26 -4.46 -3.45 7.94
N SER A 27 -3.57 -3.11 7.03
CA SER A 27 -2.59 -4.03 6.43
C SER A 27 -1.24 -4.02 7.16
N LEU A 28 -1.18 -3.53 8.38
CA LEU A 28 0.07 -3.48 9.14
C LEU A 28 0.71 -4.88 9.32
N GLY A 29 -0.13 -5.89 9.59
CA GLY A 29 0.34 -7.27 9.72
C GLY A 29 0.97 -7.80 8.44
N GLU A 30 0.40 -7.47 7.28
CA GLU A 30 0.91 -7.84 5.97
C GLU A 30 2.24 -7.13 5.67
N PHE A 31 2.38 -5.85 6.03
CA PHE A 31 3.63 -5.11 5.84
C PHE A 31 4.77 -5.71 6.67
N LEU A 32 4.51 -6.02 7.93
CA LEU A 32 5.47 -6.66 8.82
C LEU A 32 5.83 -8.06 8.32
N ALA A 33 4.85 -8.86 7.90
CA ALA A 33 5.07 -10.20 7.36
C ALA A 33 5.93 -10.15 6.08
N LEU A 34 5.70 -9.16 5.20
CA LEU A 34 6.50 -8.97 3.99
C LEU A 34 7.96 -8.60 4.34
N ALA A 35 8.17 -7.70 5.30
CA ALA A 35 9.51 -7.30 5.73
C ALA A 35 10.30 -8.51 6.27
N VAL A 36 9.70 -9.31 7.17
CA VAL A 36 10.31 -10.53 7.71
C VAL A 36 10.58 -11.58 6.63
N SER A 37 9.65 -11.73 5.67
CA SER A 37 9.81 -12.67 4.56
C SER A 37 10.95 -12.27 3.62
N LEU A 38 11.11 -10.98 3.33
CA LEU A 38 12.23 -10.45 2.55
C LEU A 38 13.56 -10.64 3.29
N GLU A 39 13.59 -10.41 4.60
CA GLU A 39 14.78 -10.63 5.43
C GLU A 39 15.21 -12.11 5.40
N ASP A 40 14.26 -13.03 5.65
CA ASP A 40 14.51 -14.47 5.61
C ASP A 40 15.03 -14.93 4.23
N LEU A 41 14.38 -14.46 3.16
CA LEU A 41 14.83 -14.68 1.78
C LEU A 41 16.26 -14.18 1.57
N GLY A 42 16.56 -12.99 2.06
CA GLY A 42 17.88 -12.37 1.97
C GLY A 42 18.96 -13.15 2.72
N ILE A 43 18.62 -13.69 3.88
CA ILE A 43 19.53 -14.50 4.69
C ILE A 43 19.78 -15.87 4.00
N LYS A 44 18.72 -16.59 3.66
CA LYS A 44 18.80 -17.95 3.11
C LYS A 44 19.49 -18.02 1.75
N ASN A 45 19.29 -16.99 0.91
CA ASN A 45 19.87 -16.96 -0.44
C ASN A 45 21.09 -16.04 -0.57
N ASN A 46 21.60 -15.51 0.55
CA ASN A 46 22.67 -14.52 0.57
C ASN A 46 22.40 -13.34 -0.41
N ASN A 47 21.15 -12.86 -0.45
CA ASN A 47 20.69 -11.80 -1.33
C ASN A 47 20.69 -10.45 -0.58
N ALA A 48 21.71 -9.63 -0.87
CA ALA A 48 21.87 -8.32 -0.22
C ALA A 48 20.71 -7.35 -0.54
N GLN A 49 20.16 -7.39 -1.76
CA GLN A 49 19.04 -6.52 -2.13
C GLN A 49 17.77 -6.89 -1.37
N ALA A 50 17.48 -8.18 -1.18
CA ALA A 50 16.32 -8.59 -0.39
C ALA A 50 16.44 -8.14 1.08
N LYS A 51 17.64 -8.19 1.68
CA LYS A 51 17.90 -7.65 3.02
C LYS A 51 17.69 -6.14 3.08
N LEU A 52 18.13 -5.42 2.06
CA LEU A 52 17.98 -3.97 1.97
C LEU A 52 16.51 -3.57 1.79
N LEU A 53 15.75 -4.30 0.96
CA LEU A 53 14.31 -4.12 0.81
C LEU A 53 13.58 -4.35 2.14
N ALA A 54 13.92 -5.40 2.88
CA ALA A 54 13.37 -5.69 4.20
C ALA A 54 13.62 -4.53 5.18
N LYS A 55 14.88 -4.11 5.31
CA LYS A 55 15.30 -3.02 6.18
C LYS A 55 14.58 -1.71 5.88
N THR A 56 14.49 -1.34 4.61
CA THR A 56 13.83 -0.10 4.19
C THR A 56 12.31 -0.17 4.32
N LEU A 57 11.69 -1.35 4.16
CA LEU A 57 10.27 -1.56 4.41
C LEU A 57 9.94 -1.44 5.90
N ASP A 58 10.78 -1.98 6.77
CA ASP A 58 10.63 -1.83 8.22
C ASP A 58 10.68 -0.36 8.64
N GLN A 59 11.64 0.40 8.12
CA GLN A 59 11.74 1.86 8.32
C GLN A 59 10.48 2.60 7.84
N ALA A 60 9.97 2.25 6.66
CA ALA A 60 8.76 2.84 6.10
C ALA A 60 7.51 2.52 6.95
N THR A 61 7.43 1.30 7.47
CA THR A 61 6.34 0.87 8.36
C THR A 61 6.41 1.62 9.70
N GLY A 62 7.61 1.80 10.27
CA GLY A 62 7.80 2.62 11.45
C GLY A 62 7.33 4.06 11.23
N LYS A 63 7.75 4.68 10.12
CA LYS A 63 7.31 6.04 9.75
C LYS A 63 5.79 6.14 9.56
N LEU A 64 5.18 5.13 8.94
CA LEU A 64 3.71 5.08 8.75
C LEU A 64 2.97 5.14 10.09
N LEU A 65 3.47 4.44 11.11
CA LEU A 65 2.91 4.45 12.45
C LEU A 65 3.17 5.79 13.16
N ASP A 66 4.38 6.30 13.12
CA ASP A 66 4.77 7.56 13.77
C ASP A 66 3.95 8.75 13.23
N GLU A 67 3.63 8.74 11.94
CA GLU A 67 2.83 9.78 11.28
C GLU A 67 1.32 9.49 11.26
N ASN A 68 0.86 8.43 11.98
CA ASN A 68 -0.55 8.07 12.10
C ASN A 68 -1.25 7.87 10.75
N LYS A 69 -0.61 7.14 9.83
CA LYS A 69 -1.15 6.88 8.49
C LYS A 69 -1.87 5.52 8.38
N SER A 70 -2.21 4.89 9.50
CA SER A 70 -3.12 3.73 9.54
C SER A 70 -4.55 4.11 9.17
N PRO A 71 -5.37 3.16 8.69
CA PRO A 71 -6.76 3.43 8.31
C PRO A 71 -7.57 3.97 9.48
N ALA A 72 -8.29 5.05 9.24
CA ALA A 72 -9.19 5.67 10.21
C ALA A 72 -10.59 5.04 10.16
N ARG A 73 -11.46 5.42 11.11
CA ARG A 73 -12.78 4.79 11.26
C ARG A 73 -13.89 5.42 10.43
N ARG A 74 -13.72 6.67 9.97
CA ARG A 74 -14.80 7.47 9.36
C ARG A 74 -14.54 7.72 7.90
N VAL A 75 -15.58 7.58 7.08
CA VAL A 75 -15.58 8.05 5.69
C VAL A 75 -15.12 9.52 5.65
N GLY A 76 -14.36 9.87 4.62
CA GLY A 76 -13.71 11.17 4.48
C GLY A 76 -12.33 11.27 5.15
N GLN A 77 -11.88 10.21 5.82
CA GLN A 77 -10.54 10.11 6.40
C GLN A 77 -9.69 9.13 5.57
N ILE A 78 -8.47 8.86 6.04
CA ILE A 78 -7.60 7.86 5.41
C ILE A 78 -8.20 6.45 5.56
N ASP A 79 -8.32 5.72 4.46
CA ASP A 79 -8.70 4.31 4.45
C ASP A 79 -7.50 3.40 4.14
N ASN A 80 -7.71 2.10 3.96
CA ASN A 80 -6.64 1.16 3.63
C ASN A 80 -5.85 1.58 2.37
N ARG A 81 -6.51 2.07 1.32
CA ARG A 81 -5.86 2.50 0.07
C ARG A 81 -4.93 3.70 0.32
N GLY A 82 -5.35 4.65 1.15
CA GLY A 82 -4.52 5.76 1.57
C GLY A 82 -3.33 5.32 2.42
N SER A 83 -3.52 4.36 3.33
CA SER A 83 -2.45 3.76 4.10
C SER A 83 -1.41 3.05 3.22
N GLN A 84 -1.87 2.29 2.22
CA GLN A 84 -1.01 1.65 1.21
C GLN A 84 -0.20 2.68 0.41
N PHE A 85 -0.83 3.80 0.02
CA PHE A 85 -0.14 4.89 -0.66
C PHE A 85 0.98 5.46 0.21
N TYR A 86 0.71 5.77 1.48
CA TYR A 86 1.74 6.31 2.38
C TYR A 86 2.88 5.33 2.61
N LEU A 87 2.58 4.03 2.77
CA LEU A 87 3.62 3.01 2.87
C LEU A 87 4.51 3.00 1.62
N ALA A 88 3.90 3.00 0.43
CA ALA A 88 4.64 2.99 -0.84
C ALA A 88 5.53 4.24 -0.98
N MET A 89 5.01 5.41 -0.63
CA MET A 89 5.77 6.67 -0.64
C MET A 89 6.96 6.62 0.33
N TYR A 90 6.73 6.20 1.57
CA TYR A 90 7.79 6.13 2.59
C TYR A 90 8.83 5.08 2.25
N TRP A 91 8.40 3.93 1.69
CA TRP A 91 9.34 2.91 1.25
C TRP A 91 10.19 3.38 0.07
N ALA A 92 9.60 4.04 -0.93
CA ALA A 92 10.34 4.63 -2.03
C ALA A 92 11.34 5.70 -1.53
N GLN A 93 10.93 6.53 -0.55
CA GLN A 93 11.82 7.52 0.09
C GLN A 93 12.99 6.85 0.82
N ALA A 94 12.74 5.79 1.58
CA ALA A 94 13.79 5.04 2.28
C ALA A 94 14.76 4.37 1.30
N LEU A 95 14.24 3.79 0.21
CA LEU A 95 15.05 3.19 -0.86
C LEU A 95 15.89 4.23 -1.62
N ALA A 96 15.35 5.43 -1.84
CA ALA A 96 16.09 6.52 -2.49
C ALA A 96 17.18 7.11 -1.58
N ALA A 97 16.99 7.10 -0.27
CA ALA A 97 17.89 7.71 0.70
C ALA A 97 18.99 6.76 1.21
N GLN A 98 18.87 5.44 1.02
CA GLN A 98 19.85 4.48 1.49
C GLN A 98 21.17 4.59 0.69
N THR A 99 22.30 4.17 1.30
CA THR A 99 23.65 4.29 0.73
C THR A 99 24.33 2.94 0.48
N GLU A 100 23.63 1.83 0.72
CA GLU A 100 24.17 0.47 0.60
C GLU A 100 24.17 -0.03 -0.85
N ASP A 101 23.18 0.41 -1.66
CA ASP A 101 23.05 0.10 -3.09
C ASP A 101 22.72 1.38 -3.86
N ALA A 102 23.74 2.05 -4.39
CA ALA A 102 23.58 3.31 -5.13
C ALA A 102 22.77 3.16 -6.42
N ALA A 103 22.81 1.98 -7.07
CA ALA A 103 22.03 1.72 -8.28
C ALA A 103 20.54 1.60 -7.96
N LEU A 104 20.19 0.91 -6.87
CA LEU A 104 18.82 0.82 -6.38
C LEU A 104 18.31 2.19 -5.93
N ALA A 105 19.12 2.97 -5.20
CA ALA A 105 18.76 4.32 -4.79
C ALA A 105 18.45 5.22 -5.99
N ALA A 106 19.28 5.17 -7.04
CA ALA A 106 19.06 5.93 -8.26
C ALA A 106 17.76 5.55 -8.99
N LYS A 107 17.38 4.25 -8.99
CA LYS A 107 16.11 3.77 -9.56
C LYS A 107 14.89 4.31 -8.79
N PHE A 108 14.96 4.37 -7.46
CA PHE A 108 13.83 4.79 -6.63
C PHE A 108 13.75 6.31 -6.40
N ALA A 109 14.81 7.07 -6.63
CA ALA A 109 14.79 8.52 -6.46
C ALA A 109 13.68 9.23 -7.28
N PRO A 110 13.49 8.97 -8.58
CA PRO A 110 12.39 9.57 -9.34
C PRO A 110 11.01 9.12 -8.85
N ILE A 111 10.86 7.86 -8.41
CA ILE A 111 9.60 7.34 -7.86
C ILE A 111 9.24 8.03 -6.55
N ALA A 112 10.20 8.14 -5.62
CA ALA A 112 10.02 8.85 -4.36
C ALA A 112 9.61 10.31 -4.59
N LYS A 113 10.28 10.98 -5.55
CA LYS A 113 9.92 12.35 -5.93
C LYS A 113 8.52 12.43 -6.50
N GLN A 114 8.15 11.55 -7.44
CA GLN A 114 6.83 11.51 -8.06
C GLN A 114 5.72 11.34 -7.00
N LEU A 115 5.87 10.37 -6.08
CA LEU A 115 4.90 10.12 -5.02
C LEU A 115 4.79 11.32 -4.06
N THR A 116 5.92 11.92 -3.69
CA THR A 116 5.96 13.06 -2.77
C THR A 116 5.34 14.32 -3.40
N ASP A 117 5.70 14.65 -4.63
CA ASP A 117 5.19 15.83 -5.33
C ASP A 117 3.68 15.74 -5.59
N ASN A 118 3.14 14.53 -5.69
CA ASN A 118 1.73 14.29 -5.99
C ASN A 118 0.92 13.84 -4.77
N GLU A 119 1.47 13.89 -3.55
CA GLU A 119 0.77 13.43 -2.33
C GLU A 119 -0.63 14.01 -2.22
N ALA A 120 -0.77 15.32 -2.33
CA ALA A 120 -2.06 16.00 -2.19
C ALA A 120 -3.08 15.56 -3.26
N ALA A 121 -2.62 15.38 -4.51
CA ALA A 121 -3.48 14.92 -5.61
C ALA A 121 -3.94 13.48 -5.38
N ILE A 122 -3.03 12.58 -5.02
CA ILE A 122 -3.33 11.17 -4.76
C ILE A 122 -4.32 11.04 -3.59
N VAL A 123 -4.08 11.74 -2.49
CA VAL A 123 -4.99 11.74 -1.33
C VAL A 123 -6.38 12.24 -1.71
N ALA A 124 -6.47 13.29 -2.52
CA ALA A 124 -7.75 13.82 -3.00
C ALA A 124 -8.47 12.80 -3.92
N GLU A 125 -7.76 12.15 -4.84
CA GLU A 125 -8.32 11.12 -5.73
C GLU A 125 -8.86 9.92 -4.93
N LEU A 126 -8.12 9.46 -3.92
CA LEU A 126 -8.54 8.36 -3.03
C LEU A 126 -9.75 8.74 -2.17
N ALA A 127 -9.82 9.98 -1.70
CA ALA A 127 -10.95 10.47 -0.91
C ALA A 127 -12.21 10.69 -1.75
N ALA A 128 -12.08 11.08 -3.01
CA ALA A 128 -13.20 11.45 -3.89
C ALA A 128 -14.19 10.30 -4.17
N VAL A 129 -13.75 9.05 -4.05
CA VAL A 129 -14.59 7.86 -4.28
C VAL A 129 -15.34 7.42 -3.04
N GLN A 130 -14.96 7.89 -1.86
CA GLN A 130 -15.53 7.46 -0.59
C GLN A 130 -16.97 7.95 -0.38
N GLY A 131 -17.73 7.25 0.44
CA GLY A 131 -19.09 7.64 0.84
C GLY A 131 -20.16 7.33 -0.19
N LYS A 132 -19.85 6.58 -1.24
CA LYS A 132 -20.80 6.14 -2.26
C LYS A 132 -20.75 4.64 -2.42
N PRO A 133 -21.87 3.94 -2.68
CA PRO A 133 -21.84 2.51 -2.93
C PRO A 133 -20.88 2.15 -4.07
N ALA A 134 -20.12 1.07 -3.87
CA ALA A 134 -19.20 0.51 -4.86
C ALA A 134 -19.76 -0.80 -5.41
N ASP A 135 -19.84 -0.92 -6.74
CA ASP A 135 -20.18 -2.17 -7.41
C ASP A 135 -18.89 -2.93 -7.75
N ILE A 136 -18.71 -4.08 -7.13
CA ILE A 136 -17.59 -5.00 -7.40
C ILE A 136 -18.02 -6.25 -8.15
N GLY A 137 -19.29 -6.34 -8.60
CA GLY A 137 -19.83 -7.47 -9.38
C GLY A 137 -20.26 -8.67 -8.55
N GLY A 138 -19.86 -8.79 -7.30
CA GLY A 138 -20.24 -9.90 -6.40
C GLY A 138 -19.30 -10.03 -5.22
N TYR A 139 -19.79 -10.68 -4.15
CA TYR A 139 -19.02 -10.85 -2.92
C TYR A 139 -17.97 -11.96 -3.02
N TYR A 140 -18.37 -13.15 -3.50
CA TYR A 140 -17.48 -14.32 -3.54
C TYR A 140 -16.64 -14.43 -4.81
N GLN A 141 -17.14 -13.88 -5.90
CA GLN A 141 -16.45 -13.83 -7.19
C GLN A 141 -16.67 -12.44 -7.79
N PRO A 142 -15.89 -11.46 -7.34
CA PRO A 142 -15.99 -10.10 -7.87
C PRO A 142 -15.56 -10.05 -9.33
N ASP A 143 -16.14 -9.13 -10.08
CA ASP A 143 -15.64 -8.75 -11.41
C ASP A 143 -14.29 -8.05 -11.26
N LEU A 144 -13.26 -8.58 -11.92
CA LEU A 144 -11.89 -8.08 -11.72
C LEU A 144 -11.72 -6.63 -12.18
N ALA A 145 -12.39 -6.22 -13.26
CA ALA A 145 -12.28 -4.85 -13.76
C ALA A 145 -12.97 -3.85 -12.81
N LYS A 146 -14.15 -4.21 -12.28
CA LYS A 146 -14.85 -3.40 -11.27
C LYS A 146 -14.08 -3.32 -9.97
N LEU A 147 -13.53 -4.46 -9.51
CA LEU A 147 -12.72 -4.50 -8.29
C LEU A 147 -11.46 -3.64 -8.42
N ASP A 148 -10.76 -3.74 -9.56
CA ASP A 148 -9.56 -2.91 -9.82
C ASP A 148 -9.90 -1.41 -9.81
N ALA A 149 -10.99 -1.01 -10.44
CA ALA A 149 -11.44 0.39 -10.44
C ALA A 149 -11.75 0.89 -9.01
N VAL A 150 -12.30 0.04 -8.14
CA VAL A 150 -12.59 0.40 -6.75
C VAL A 150 -11.33 0.41 -5.87
N MET A 151 -10.43 -0.54 -6.07
CA MET A 151 -9.23 -0.68 -5.24
C MET A 151 -8.10 0.24 -5.69
N ARG A 152 -8.06 0.64 -6.96
CA ARG A 152 -7.02 1.50 -7.56
C ARG A 152 -7.59 2.78 -8.20
N PRO A 153 -8.37 3.60 -7.46
CA PRO A 153 -9.09 4.74 -8.05
C PRO A 153 -8.20 5.95 -8.36
N SER A 154 -6.96 6.00 -7.86
CA SER A 154 -6.04 7.11 -8.12
C SER A 154 -5.21 6.83 -9.37
N ALA A 155 -5.52 7.53 -10.47
CA ALA A 155 -4.75 7.46 -11.71
C ALA A 155 -3.30 7.93 -11.50
N THR A 156 -3.10 8.94 -10.65
CA THR A 156 -1.78 9.49 -10.33
C THR A 156 -0.92 8.47 -9.57
N PHE A 157 -1.50 7.75 -8.60
CA PHE A 157 -0.80 6.69 -7.89
C PHE A 157 -0.52 5.48 -8.78
N ASN A 158 -1.49 5.08 -9.61
CA ASN A 158 -1.31 3.98 -10.57
C ASN A 158 -0.13 4.23 -11.51
N ALA A 159 0.02 5.46 -12.02
CA ALA A 159 1.16 5.83 -12.88
C ALA A 159 2.52 5.64 -12.18
N ALA A 160 2.60 5.91 -10.87
CA ALA A 160 3.82 5.66 -10.10
C ALA A 160 4.09 4.16 -9.92
N ILE A 161 3.05 3.35 -9.68
CA ILE A 161 3.17 1.89 -9.57
C ILE A 161 3.63 1.29 -10.91
N ASP A 162 3.06 1.75 -12.03
CA ASP A 162 3.44 1.30 -13.37
C ASP A 162 4.90 1.67 -13.70
N ALA A 163 5.36 2.84 -13.23
CA ALA A 163 6.77 3.23 -13.35
C ALA A 163 7.70 2.31 -12.55
N VAL A 164 7.29 1.82 -11.36
CA VAL A 164 8.06 0.81 -10.61
C VAL A 164 8.10 -0.52 -11.38
N ALA A 165 6.98 -0.97 -11.94
CA ALA A 165 6.94 -2.21 -12.72
C ALA A 165 7.86 -2.17 -13.94
N ALA A 166 8.10 -0.99 -14.51
CA ALA A 166 9.03 -0.79 -15.64
C ALA A 166 10.53 -0.81 -15.24
N LEU A 167 10.86 -0.85 -13.92
CA LEU A 167 12.24 -0.94 -13.44
C LEU A 167 12.79 -2.39 -13.41
N ALA A 168 11.92 -3.39 -13.61
CA ALA A 168 12.22 -4.82 -13.48
C ALA A 168 13.01 -5.39 -14.68
#